data_22e74513b9fcff8e85dfd5deac738628
#
_entry.id   22e74513b9fcff8e85dfd5deac738628
#
_cell.length_a   1.000
_cell.length_b   1.000
_cell.length_c   1.000
_cell.angle_alpha   90.00
_cell.angle_beta   90.00
_cell.angle_gamma   90.00
#
_symmetry.space_group_name_H-M   'P 1'
#
loop_
_entity.id
_entity.type
_entity.pdbx_description
1 polymer ?
#
loop_
_entity_poly.entity_id
_entity_poly.type
_entity_poly.pdbx_seq_one_letter_code
_entity_poly.pdbx_strand_id
1 'polypeptide(L)'
;MTKRTALALAALAAVAAAPAFAGEIVGKVKYAGNAPTPAPISITKDQAVCGKTPQVESSLLVAADKSVKNVVVSITDPKDGKKMAASATNPKIDQNGCKFVPRVQIVPAGQTIDIVNDDGILHNIHSWPKNNVPFNKAQPKFKKVMTEKFDKPDVVKISCDVHSWMQGYIIVAGHPYFALSDDAGNFKIADVPAGTYTLEYWHEKLGTQTKQVTVPATGSVQADFVYAAK
;
A
#
# COMPACT_ATOMS: atom_id res chain seq x y z
N MET A 1 27.24 -66.56 28.45
CA MET A 1 27.22 -65.08 28.62
C MET A 1 26.43 -64.49 27.47
N THR A 2 25.14 -64.24 27.64
CA THR A 2 24.22 -63.73 26.62
C THR A 2 24.05 -62.26 26.85
N LYS A 3 24.53 -61.41 25.89
CA LYS A 3 24.36 -59.97 25.90
C LYS A 3 22.93 -59.63 25.39
N ARG A 4 22.11 -59.07 26.25
CA ARG A 4 20.81 -58.49 25.87
C ARG A 4 21.02 -57.04 25.40
N THR A 5 20.79 -56.81 24.12
CA THR A 5 20.78 -55.47 23.54
C THR A 5 19.39 -54.89 23.77
N ALA A 6 19.29 -53.78 24.53
CA ALA A 6 18.06 -53.04 24.72
C ALA A 6 17.90 -52.05 23.57
N LEU A 7 16.83 -52.21 22.78
CA LEU A 7 16.41 -51.21 21.76
C LEU A 7 15.62 -50.10 22.45
N ALA A 8 16.15 -48.90 22.47
CA ALA A 8 15.41 -47.72 22.91
C ALA A 8 14.56 -47.20 21.76
N LEU A 9 13.23 -47.29 21.88
CA LEU A 9 12.29 -46.62 20.97
C LEU A 9 12.23 -45.16 21.33
N ALA A 10 12.75 -44.29 20.47
CA ALA A 10 12.52 -42.83 20.56
C ALA A 10 11.15 -42.52 19.96
N ALA A 11 10.18 -42.13 20.80
CA ALA A 11 8.89 -41.64 20.36
C ALA A 11 9.03 -40.19 19.84
N LEU A 12 8.89 -40.02 18.53
CA LEU A 12 8.76 -38.67 17.92
C LEU A 12 7.38 -38.12 18.25
N ALA A 13 7.30 -37.19 19.16
CA ALA A 13 6.07 -36.43 19.39
C ALA A 13 5.84 -35.44 18.20
N ALA A 14 4.90 -35.76 17.33
CA ALA A 14 4.42 -34.83 16.30
C ALA A 14 3.63 -33.72 17.01
N VAL A 15 4.21 -32.53 17.09
CA VAL A 15 3.50 -31.33 17.51
C VAL A 15 2.54 -30.95 16.38
N ALA A 16 1.27 -31.31 16.51
CA ALA A 16 0.21 -30.83 15.63
C ALA A 16 0.10 -29.32 15.81
N ALA A 17 0.46 -28.54 14.81
CA ALA A 17 0.17 -27.10 14.78
C ALA A 17 -1.35 -26.94 14.80
N ALA A 18 -1.89 -26.33 15.87
CA ALA A 18 -3.31 -25.98 15.92
C ALA A 18 -3.63 -25.07 14.73
N PRO A 19 -4.79 -25.25 14.05
CA PRO A 19 -5.20 -24.35 12.99
C PRO A 19 -5.25 -22.92 13.54
N ALA A 20 -4.47 -22.04 12.96
CA ALA A 20 -4.53 -20.62 13.31
C ALA A 20 -5.90 -20.09 12.83
N PHE A 21 -6.83 -19.90 13.76
CA PHE A 21 -8.10 -19.26 13.47
C PHE A 21 -7.81 -17.81 13.03
N ALA A 22 -8.20 -17.49 11.81
CA ALA A 22 -8.02 -16.17 11.23
C ALA A 22 -9.34 -15.67 10.67
N GLY A 23 -9.67 -14.43 11.01
CA GLY A 23 -10.82 -13.72 10.46
C GLY A 23 -10.40 -12.76 9.36
N GLU A 24 -11.39 -12.05 8.85
CA GLU A 24 -11.18 -10.99 7.87
C GLU A 24 -11.73 -9.68 8.39
N ILE A 25 -11.10 -8.56 8.00
CA ILE A 25 -11.65 -7.22 8.17
C ILE A 25 -12.05 -6.75 6.78
N VAL A 26 -13.34 -6.45 6.63
CA VAL A 26 -13.89 -5.88 5.40
C VAL A 26 -14.54 -4.54 5.71
N GLY A 27 -14.61 -3.65 4.74
CA GLY A 27 -15.29 -2.39 4.97
C GLY A 27 -15.30 -1.50 3.76
N LYS A 28 -15.97 -0.36 3.93
CA LYS A 28 -16.09 0.69 2.94
C LYS A 28 -15.69 2.03 3.54
N VAL A 29 -14.86 2.78 2.81
CA VAL A 29 -14.46 4.12 3.23
C VAL A 29 -15.26 5.15 2.46
N LYS A 30 -15.84 6.13 3.18
CA LYS A 30 -16.62 7.24 2.65
C LYS A 30 -16.11 8.59 3.14
N TYR A 31 -16.55 9.65 2.49
CA TYR A 31 -16.29 11.04 2.86
C TYR A 31 -17.62 11.77 3.09
N ALA A 32 -17.82 12.36 4.26
CA ALA A 32 -19.06 13.07 4.60
C ALA A 32 -19.19 14.42 3.88
N GLY A 33 -18.07 15.00 3.44
CA GLY A 33 -18.07 16.29 2.74
C GLY A 33 -18.60 16.22 1.30
N ASN A 34 -18.62 17.36 0.63
CA ASN A 34 -18.90 17.40 -0.79
C ASN A 34 -17.70 16.87 -1.58
N ALA A 35 -17.98 16.01 -2.56
CA ALA A 35 -16.94 15.54 -3.47
C ALA A 35 -16.35 16.78 -4.19
N PRO A 36 -15.03 16.99 -4.14
CA PRO A 36 -14.43 18.10 -4.88
C PRO A 36 -14.58 17.85 -6.39
N THR A 37 -14.91 18.88 -7.13
CA THR A 37 -14.75 18.83 -8.59
C THR A 37 -13.25 18.80 -8.89
N PRO A 38 -12.73 17.74 -9.56
CA PRO A 38 -11.32 17.69 -9.87
C PRO A 38 -10.87 18.89 -10.72
N ALA A 39 -9.95 19.68 -10.19
CA ALA A 39 -9.43 20.84 -10.91
C ALA A 39 -8.55 20.40 -12.10
N PRO A 40 -8.61 21.07 -13.26
CA PRO A 40 -7.70 20.78 -14.36
C PRO A 40 -6.26 21.12 -13.97
N ILE A 41 -5.33 20.25 -14.37
CA ILE A 41 -3.89 20.47 -14.19
C ILE A 41 -3.36 21.21 -15.41
N SER A 42 -2.70 22.37 -15.18
CA SER A 42 -2.02 23.10 -16.25
C SER A 42 -0.73 22.36 -16.62
N ILE A 43 -0.66 21.82 -17.82
CA ILE A 43 0.52 21.15 -18.36
C ILE A 43 1.44 22.20 -18.98
N THR A 44 2.49 22.57 -18.26
CA THR A 44 3.41 23.65 -18.65
C THR A 44 4.69 23.16 -19.33
N LYS A 45 4.95 21.86 -19.31
CA LYS A 45 6.15 21.20 -19.86
C LYS A 45 5.77 19.97 -20.66
N ASP A 46 6.58 19.64 -21.68
CA ASP A 46 6.44 18.42 -22.51
C ASP A 46 4.99 18.20 -23.01
N GLN A 47 4.33 19.27 -23.46
CA GLN A 47 2.91 19.28 -23.85
C GLN A 47 2.59 18.24 -24.92
N ALA A 48 3.53 17.95 -25.82
CA ALA A 48 3.37 16.95 -26.87
C ALA A 48 3.20 15.50 -26.32
N VAL A 49 3.63 15.26 -25.09
CA VAL A 49 3.49 13.97 -24.41
C VAL A 49 2.49 14.08 -23.27
N CYS A 50 2.73 14.96 -22.30
CA CYS A 50 1.92 15.11 -21.09
C CYS A 50 0.55 15.75 -21.34
N GLY A 51 0.42 16.55 -22.40
CA GLY A 51 -0.82 17.27 -22.78
C GLY A 51 -1.73 16.52 -23.76
N LYS A 52 -1.38 15.25 -24.14
CA LYS A 52 -2.20 14.47 -25.08
C LYS A 52 -3.62 14.22 -24.59
N THR A 53 -3.80 14.10 -23.30
CA THR A 53 -5.09 13.97 -22.64
C THR A 53 -5.23 15.01 -21.55
N PRO A 54 -6.39 15.64 -21.39
CA PRO A 54 -6.64 16.54 -20.26
C PRO A 54 -6.35 15.83 -18.94
N GLN A 55 -5.61 16.47 -18.06
CA GLN A 55 -5.29 15.94 -16.75
C GLN A 55 -6.04 16.73 -15.68
N VAL A 56 -6.49 16.00 -14.66
CA VAL A 56 -7.18 16.60 -13.50
C VAL A 56 -6.51 16.14 -12.21
N GLU A 57 -6.68 16.98 -11.18
CA GLU A 57 -6.21 16.66 -9.83
C GLU A 57 -6.84 15.34 -9.33
N SER A 58 -6.01 14.43 -8.87
CA SER A 58 -6.40 13.07 -8.46
C SER A 58 -5.98 12.72 -7.02
N SER A 59 -5.61 13.74 -6.24
CA SER A 59 -5.20 13.54 -4.84
C SER A 59 -6.36 13.23 -3.89
N LEU A 60 -7.61 13.51 -4.29
CA LEU A 60 -8.83 13.09 -3.58
C LEU A 60 -9.89 12.66 -4.59
N LEU A 61 -10.07 11.35 -4.71
CA LEU A 61 -11.05 10.74 -5.60
C LEU A 61 -12.24 10.26 -4.78
N VAL A 62 -13.36 10.94 -4.93
CA VAL A 62 -14.63 10.63 -4.25
C VAL A 62 -15.67 10.31 -5.29
N ALA A 63 -16.24 9.11 -5.23
CA ALA A 63 -17.32 8.68 -6.11
C ALA A 63 -18.65 9.36 -5.76
N ALA A 64 -19.66 9.23 -6.63
CA ALA A 64 -20.98 9.82 -6.43
C ALA A 64 -21.69 9.34 -5.15
N ASP A 65 -21.43 8.10 -4.75
CA ASP A 65 -21.96 7.51 -3.49
C ASP A 65 -21.11 7.87 -2.26
N LYS A 66 -20.19 8.84 -2.38
CA LYS A 66 -19.24 9.31 -1.37
C LYS A 66 -18.11 8.33 -1.05
N SER A 67 -17.93 7.26 -1.79
CA SER A 67 -16.82 6.34 -1.62
C SER A 67 -15.47 7.00 -1.93
N VAL A 68 -14.44 6.67 -1.15
CA VAL A 68 -13.09 7.25 -1.30
C VAL A 68 -12.11 6.18 -1.75
N LYS A 69 -11.45 6.44 -2.88
CA LYS A 69 -10.34 5.62 -3.40
C LYS A 69 -9.01 5.97 -2.72
N ASN A 70 -8.06 5.02 -2.75
CA ASN A 70 -6.68 5.18 -2.29
C ASN A 70 -6.53 5.46 -0.78
N VAL A 71 -7.49 5.04 0.04
CA VAL A 71 -7.31 5.01 1.48
C VAL A 71 -6.50 3.76 1.83
N VAL A 72 -5.39 3.94 2.51
CA VAL A 72 -4.60 2.85 3.09
C VAL A 72 -5.22 2.51 4.44
N VAL A 73 -5.64 1.26 4.60
CA VAL A 73 -6.16 0.74 5.86
C VAL A 73 -5.16 -0.26 6.41
N SER A 74 -4.74 -0.11 7.65
CA SER A 74 -3.76 -1.01 8.26
C SER A 74 -4.02 -1.24 9.75
N ILE A 75 -3.55 -2.37 10.27
CA ILE A 75 -3.48 -2.61 11.72
C ILE A 75 -2.23 -1.91 12.25
N THR A 76 -2.36 -1.06 13.30
CA THR A 76 -1.23 -0.28 13.82
C THR A 76 -0.22 -1.13 14.60
N ASP A 77 -0.67 -2.19 15.26
CA ASP A 77 0.16 -3.01 16.16
C ASP A 77 -0.26 -4.49 16.08
N PRO A 78 0.11 -5.22 15.02
CA PRO A 78 -0.17 -6.65 14.90
C PRO A 78 0.67 -7.43 15.92
N LYS A 79 0.02 -8.36 16.65
CA LYS A 79 0.62 -9.08 17.78
C LYS A 79 1.39 -10.35 17.37
N ASP A 80 1.18 -10.85 16.15
CA ASP A 80 1.72 -12.16 15.71
C ASP A 80 3.14 -12.09 15.10
N GLY A 81 3.68 -10.89 14.95
CA GLY A 81 5.02 -10.68 14.39
C GLY A 81 5.19 -11.08 12.92
N LYS A 82 4.09 -11.38 12.20
CA LYS A 82 4.18 -11.74 10.79
C LYS A 82 4.73 -10.56 9.97
N LYS A 83 5.66 -10.88 9.07
CA LYS A 83 6.15 -9.95 8.06
C LYS A 83 5.33 -10.10 6.78
N MET A 84 5.18 -9.01 6.04
CA MET A 84 4.58 -9.07 4.71
C MET A 84 5.48 -9.91 3.79
N ALA A 85 4.89 -10.91 3.15
CA ALA A 85 5.63 -11.74 2.19
C ALA A 85 6.01 -10.91 0.97
N ALA A 86 7.22 -11.13 0.47
CA ALA A 86 7.63 -10.53 -0.80
C ALA A 86 6.77 -11.08 -1.95
N SER A 87 6.41 -10.21 -2.88
CA SER A 87 5.74 -10.61 -4.12
C SER A 87 6.71 -11.38 -5.01
N ALA A 88 6.22 -12.34 -5.79
CA ALA A 88 7.04 -13.11 -6.75
C ALA A 88 7.70 -12.22 -7.82
N THR A 89 7.07 -11.10 -8.15
CA THR A 89 7.61 -10.06 -9.04
C THR A 89 7.74 -8.75 -8.28
N ASN A 90 8.65 -7.89 -8.73
CA ASN A 90 8.77 -6.57 -8.14
C ASN A 90 7.48 -5.76 -8.32
N PRO A 91 6.97 -5.12 -7.25
CA PRO A 91 5.95 -4.08 -7.39
C PRO A 91 6.45 -3.00 -8.36
N LYS A 92 5.53 -2.46 -9.18
CA LYS A 92 5.88 -1.48 -10.21
C LYS A 92 5.24 -0.13 -9.93
N ILE A 93 6.02 0.95 -10.08
CA ILE A 93 5.54 2.32 -10.23
C ILE A 93 5.91 2.77 -11.63
N ASP A 94 4.92 3.09 -12.45
CA ASP A 94 5.10 3.51 -13.83
C ASP A 94 4.90 5.02 -13.97
N GLN A 95 5.76 5.68 -14.73
CA GLN A 95 5.59 7.05 -15.19
C GLN A 95 4.94 6.99 -16.57
N ASN A 96 3.62 7.10 -16.57
CA ASN A 96 2.78 6.90 -17.75
C ASN A 96 1.70 7.98 -17.83
N GLY A 97 1.62 8.68 -18.96
CA GLY A 97 0.79 9.86 -19.14
C GLY A 97 1.18 10.99 -18.20
N CYS A 98 2.48 11.10 -17.87
CA CYS A 98 3.03 12.07 -16.92
C CYS A 98 2.33 12.03 -15.55
N LYS A 99 2.15 10.81 -15.06
CA LYS A 99 1.63 10.46 -13.74
C LYS A 99 2.42 9.29 -13.18
N PHE A 100 2.48 9.14 -11.85
CA PHE A 100 2.85 7.88 -11.22
C PHE A 100 1.63 6.95 -11.16
N VAL A 101 1.77 5.75 -11.73
CA VAL A 101 0.70 4.74 -11.83
C VAL A 101 1.19 3.43 -11.22
N PRO A 102 0.54 2.90 -10.19
CA PRO A 102 -0.58 3.49 -9.45
C PRO A 102 -0.14 4.71 -8.62
N ARG A 103 -1.09 5.58 -8.26
CA ARG A 103 -0.80 6.76 -7.41
C ARG A 103 -0.36 6.37 -6.00
N VAL A 104 -0.93 5.30 -5.45
CA VAL A 104 -0.57 4.74 -4.15
C VAL A 104 -0.26 3.27 -4.33
N GLN A 105 0.92 2.83 -3.91
CA GLN A 105 1.39 1.45 -4.01
C GLN A 105 1.82 0.94 -2.64
N ILE A 106 1.25 -0.18 -2.18
CA ILE A 106 1.73 -0.89 -0.98
C ILE A 106 2.83 -1.87 -1.42
N VAL A 107 3.96 -1.85 -0.72
CA VAL A 107 5.11 -2.72 -0.99
C VAL A 107 5.65 -3.32 0.30
N PRO A 108 6.12 -4.56 0.31
CA PRO A 108 6.80 -5.14 1.47
C PRO A 108 8.09 -4.37 1.80
N ALA A 109 8.37 -4.15 3.08
CA ALA A 109 9.65 -3.62 3.52
C ALA A 109 10.81 -4.54 3.05
N GLY A 110 11.84 -3.94 2.47
CA GLY A 110 13.00 -4.65 1.94
C GLY A 110 12.82 -5.27 0.55
N GLN A 111 11.64 -5.17 -0.07
CA GLN A 111 11.45 -5.63 -1.44
C GLN A 111 11.89 -4.56 -2.44
N THR A 112 12.53 -5.01 -3.54
CA THR A 112 12.85 -4.16 -4.69
C THR A 112 11.58 -3.71 -5.40
N ILE A 113 11.55 -2.45 -5.84
CA ILE A 113 10.47 -1.83 -6.61
C ILE A 113 11.02 -1.47 -7.98
N ASP A 114 10.29 -1.79 -9.04
CA ASP A 114 10.60 -1.35 -10.39
C ASP A 114 9.96 0.02 -10.66
N ILE A 115 10.79 0.98 -11.04
CA ILE A 115 10.36 2.31 -11.45
C ILE A 115 10.50 2.38 -12.96
N VAL A 116 9.38 2.46 -13.66
CA VAL A 116 9.28 2.39 -15.11
C VAL A 116 9.06 3.79 -15.68
N ASN A 117 9.58 4.05 -16.89
CA ASN A 117 9.32 5.26 -17.66
C ASN A 117 8.77 4.88 -19.04
N ASP A 118 7.45 4.84 -19.18
CA ASP A 118 6.77 4.52 -20.44
C ASP A 118 6.40 5.76 -21.28
N ASP A 119 6.60 6.97 -20.76
CA ASP A 119 6.32 8.21 -21.48
C ASP A 119 7.38 8.55 -22.57
N GLY A 120 8.58 7.97 -22.45
CA GLY A 120 9.64 8.20 -23.41
C GLY A 120 10.23 9.62 -23.41
N ILE A 121 10.09 10.35 -22.32
CA ILE A 121 10.69 11.67 -22.04
C ILE A 121 11.51 11.61 -20.77
N LEU A 122 12.17 12.72 -20.40
CA LEU A 122 12.86 12.83 -19.12
C LEU A 122 11.84 12.97 -17.99
N HIS A 123 11.91 12.06 -17.05
CA HIS A 123 11.34 12.20 -15.71
C HIS A 123 12.44 12.13 -14.67
N ASN A 124 12.09 12.36 -13.40
CA ASN A 124 12.85 11.91 -12.25
C ASN A 124 11.90 11.36 -11.19
N ILE A 125 12.45 10.60 -10.27
CA ILE A 125 11.73 10.22 -9.06
C ILE A 125 12.50 10.75 -7.86
N HIS A 126 11.84 11.60 -7.09
CA HIS A 126 12.32 12.18 -5.85
C HIS A 126 11.49 11.60 -4.70
N SER A 127 12.12 10.87 -3.79
CA SER A 127 11.47 10.24 -2.64
C SER A 127 11.63 11.08 -1.39
N TRP A 128 10.57 11.15 -0.57
CA TRP A 128 10.50 11.91 0.67
C TRP A 128 10.14 10.98 1.84
N PRO A 129 11.03 10.05 2.23
CA PRO A 129 10.82 9.14 3.35
C PRO A 129 11.01 9.85 4.69
N LYS A 130 10.42 9.27 5.75
CA LYS A 130 10.71 9.64 7.14
C LYS A 130 11.73 8.71 7.78
N ASN A 131 11.65 7.40 7.47
CA ASN A 131 12.40 6.34 8.13
C ASN A 131 13.46 5.69 7.24
N ASN A 132 13.50 6.04 5.94
CA ASN A 132 14.43 5.48 4.97
C ASN A 132 15.35 6.57 4.40
N VAL A 133 16.36 6.17 3.65
CA VAL A 133 17.26 7.11 2.97
C VAL A 133 16.53 7.71 1.75
N PRO A 134 16.45 9.05 1.65
CA PRO A 134 15.86 9.69 0.48
C PRO A 134 16.75 9.54 -0.76
N PHE A 135 16.12 9.57 -1.93
CA PHE A 135 16.84 9.66 -3.20
C PHE A 135 16.13 10.62 -4.16
N ASN A 136 16.91 11.17 -5.09
CA ASN A 136 16.42 11.95 -6.24
C ASN A 136 17.20 11.50 -7.48
N LYS A 137 16.54 10.78 -8.38
CA LYS A 137 17.19 10.13 -9.52
C LYS A 137 16.51 10.48 -10.83
N ALA A 138 17.30 11.01 -11.78
CA ALA A 138 16.83 11.24 -13.14
C ALA A 138 16.62 9.93 -13.88
N GLN A 139 15.52 9.86 -14.65
CA GLN A 139 15.20 8.73 -15.52
C GLN A 139 14.95 9.24 -16.95
N PRO A 140 16.02 9.37 -17.76
CA PRO A 140 15.89 9.82 -19.14
C PRO A 140 15.18 8.76 -20.00
N LYS A 141 14.70 9.16 -21.18
CA LYS A 141 13.91 8.32 -22.10
C LYS A 141 14.49 6.95 -22.43
N PHE A 142 15.82 6.82 -22.43
CA PHE A 142 16.50 5.56 -22.73
C PHE A 142 16.58 4.62 -21.52
N LYS A 143 16.39 5.13 -20.29
CA LYS A 143 16.42 4.34 -19.07
C LYS A 143 15.01 3.90 -18.72
N LYS A 144 14.53 2.84 -19.38
CA LYS A 144 13.14 2.36 -19.25
C LYS A 144 12.78 1.89 -17.84
N VAL A 145 13.70 1.24 -17.16
CA VAL A 145 13.50 0.71 -15.81
C VAL A 145 14.69 1.07 -14.93
N MET A 146 14.41 1.43 -13.71
CA MET A 146 15.36 1.49 -12.60
C MET A 146 14.73 0.85 -11.37
N THR A 147 15.56 0.44 -10.42
CA THR A 147 15.11 -0.25 -9.21
C THR A 147 15.50 0.51 -7.97
N GLU A 148 14.62 0.51 -6.99
CA GLU A 148 14.85 1.08 -5.66
C GLU A 148 14.31 0.16 -4.58
N LYS A 149 14.69 0.43 -3.33
CA LYS A 149 14.27 -0.35 -2.17
C LYS A 149 14.13 0.54 -0.94
N PHE A 150 13.11 0.27 -0.13
CA PHE A 150 12.93 0.85 1.19
C PHE A 150 12.91 -0.27 2.23
N ASP A 151 13.82 -0.22 3.19
CA ASP A 151 14.03 -1.32 4.14
C ASP A 151 13.15 -1.22 5.39
N LYS A 152 12.63 -0.03 5.70
CA LYS A 152 11.85 0.22 6.93
C LYS A 152 10.42 0.65 6.60
N PRO A 153 9.42 0.24 7.40
CA PRO A 153 8.04 0.72 7.28
C PRO A 153 7.97 2.24 7.23
N ASP A 154 7.23 2.76 6.24
CA ASP A 154 7.15 4.21 5.98
C ASP A 154 5.96 4.56 5.06
N VAL A 155 5.58 5.82 5.06
CA VAL A 155 4.72 6.44 4.04
C VAL A 155 5.57 7.39 3.23
N VAL A 156 6.08 6.92 2.11
CA VAL A 156 7.02 7.66 1.27
C VAL A 156 6.27 8.41 0.18
N LYS A 157 6.23 9.75 0.27
CA LYS A 157 5.81 10.57 -0.85
C LYS A 157 6.86 10.47 -1.97
N ILE A 158 6.40 10.38 -3.22
CA ILE A 158 7.23 10.50 -4.42
C ILE A 158 6.75 11.66 -5.28
N SER A 159 7.68 12.33 -5.95
CA SER A 159 7.40 13.46 -6.85
C SER A 159 8.35 13.45 -8.05
N CYS A 160 7.99 14.19 -9.09
CA CYS A 160 8.87 14.49 -10.22
C CYS A 160 9.24 15.99 -10.19
N ASP A 161 10.53 16.32 -10.15
CA ASP A 161 10.98 17.72 -10.15
C ASP A 161 10.91 18.36 -11.56
N VAL A 162 10.85 17.52 -12.61
CA VAL A 162 10.66 17.97 -14.01
C VAL A 162 9.21 18.38 -14.26
N HIS A 163 8.24 17.59 -13.72
CA HIS A 163 6.81 17.75 -13.89
C HIS A 163 6.14 17.87 -12.52
N SER A 164 6.04 19.08 -12.00
CA SER A 164 5.66 19.37 -10.60
C SER A 164 4.29 18.84 -10.18
N TRP A 165 3.41 18.52 -11.13
CA TRP A 165 2.08 17.93 -10.87
C TRP A 165 2.14 16.41 -10.62
N MET A 166 3.25 15.73 -10.98
CA MET A 166 3.40 14.29 -10.77
C MET A 166 3.74 14.00 -9.30
N GLN A 167 2.80 13.39 -8.60
CA GLN A 167 2.95 12.97 -7.21
C GLN A 167 2.33 11.59 -7.00
N GLY A 168 2.86 10.85 -6.04
CA GLY A 168 2.35 9.55 -5.61
C GLY A 168 2.88 9.14 -4.24
N TYR A 169 2.54 7.94 -3.81
CA TYR A 169 2.96 7.42 -2.50
C TYR A 169 3.32 5.94 -2.58
N ILE A 170 4.40 5.59 -1.91
CA ILE A 170 4.82 4.21 -1.67
C ILE A 170 4.62 3.93 -0.18
N ILE A 171 3.76 2.98 0.13
CA ILE A 171 3.48 2.53 1.49
C ILE A 171 4.35 1.31 1.74
N VAL A 172 5.39 1.48 2.52
CA VAL A 172 6.34 0.41 2.87
C VAL A 172 5.76 -0.35 4.06
N ALA A 173 5.23 -1.54 3.80
CA ALA A 173 4.52 -2.35 4.78
C ALA A 173 5.46 -3.32 5.52
N GLY A 174 5.46 -3.27 6.85
CA GLY A 174 6.24 -4.16 7.71
C GLY A 174 5.56 -5.49 8.01
N HIS A 175 4.26 -5.60 7.78
CA HIS A 175 3.41 -6.75 8.08
C HIS A 175 2.30 -6.90 7.01
N PRO A 176 1.57 -8.03 6.91
CA PRO A 176 0.60 -8.28 5.84
C PRO A 176 -0.74 -7.55 6.00
N TYR A 177 -1.02 -6.96 7.15
CA TYR A 177 -2.33 -6.41 7.49
C TYR A 177 -2.51 -4.99 6.97
N PHE A 178 -2.45 -4.85 5.65
CA PHE A 178 -2.67 -3.63 4.89
C PHE A 178 -3.68 -3.88 3.78
N ALA A 179 -4.49 -2.90 3.48
CA ALA A 179 -5.36 -2.86 2.31
C ALA A 179 -5.40 -1.46 1.72
N LEU A 180 -5.71 -1.37 0.43
CA LEU A 180 -5.96 -0.12 -0.28
C LEU A 180 -7.41 -0.10 -0.74
N SER A 181 -8.15 0.98 -0.45
CA SER A 181 -9.53 1.09 -0.91
C SER A 181 -9.60 1.26 -2.43
N ASP A 182 -10.52 0.52 -3.06
CA ASP A 182 -10.79 0.52 -4.48
C ASP A 182 -11.63 1.74 -4.93
N ASP A 183 -12.04 1.77 -6.21
CA ASP A 183 -12.87 2.84 -6.78
C ASP A 183 -14.24 2.95 -6.11
N ALA A 184 -14.75 1.87 -5.54
CA ALA A 184 -16.00 1.83 -4.77
C ALA A 184 -15.78 2.03 -3.26
N GLY A 185 -14.54 2.36 -2.84
CA GLY A 185 -14.15 2.56 -1.45
C GLY A 185 -14.01 1.28 -0.63
N ASN A 186 -14.18 0.10 -1.22
CA ASN A 186 -14.10 -1.16 -0.51
C ASN A 186 -12.65 -1.54 -0.19
N PHE A 187 -12.44 -2.16 0.96
CA PHE A 187 -11.16 -2.75 1.35
C PHE A 187 -11.37 -4.09 2.05
N LYS A 188 -10.32 -4.93 2.03
CA LYS A 188 -10.30 -6.22 2.73
C LYS A 188 -8.90 -6.50 3.26
N ILE A 189 -8.79 -6.86 4.54
CA ILE A 189 -7.59 -7.39 5.19
C ILE A 189 -7.91 -8.82 5.59
N ALA A 190 -7.21 -9.78 5.00
CA ALA A 190 -7.41 -11.20 5.24
C ALA A 190 -6.45 -11.75 6.30
N ASP A 191 -6.71 -12.98 6.76
CA ASP A 191 -5.86 -13.78 7.62
C ASP A 191 -5.43 -13.09 8.92
N VAL A 192 -6.33 -12.26 9.48
CA VAL A 192 -6.11 -11.53 10.74
C VAL A 192 -6.43 -12.46 11.91
N PRO A 193 -5.50 -12.70 12.85
CA PRO A 193 -5.80 -13.46 14.06
C PRO A 193 -6.95 -12.86 14.84
N ALA A 194 -7.71 -13.70 15.56
CA ALA A 194 -8.78 -13.22 16.44
C ALA A 194 -8.21 -12.27 17.50
N GLY A 195 -8.89 -11.15 17.74
CA GLY A 195 -8.44 -10.15 18.69
C GLY A 195 -9.01 -8.76 18.45
N THR A 196 -8.72 -7.85 19.37
CA THR A 196 -9.09 -6.43 19.22
C THR A 196 -7.87 -5.64 18.73
N TYR A 197 -8.06 -4.90 17.66
CA TYR A 197 -7.03 -4.14 16.98
C TYR A 197 -7.45 -2.68 16.77
N THR A 198 -6.45 -1.81 16.64
CA THR A 198 -6.65 -0.46 16.15
C THR A 198 -6.35 -0.44 14.65
N LEU A 199 -7.34 -0.10 13.85
CA LEU A 199 -7.16 0.20 12.43
C LEU A 199 -6.78 1.65 12.26
N GLU A 200 -5.79 1.90 11.41
CA GLU A 200 -5.45 3.21 10.89
C GLU A 200 -5.99 3.34 9.46
N TYR A 201 -6.64 4.46 9.19
CA TYR A 201 -7.11 4.88 7.87
C TYR A 201 -6.31 6.11 7.46
N TRP A 202 -5.40 5.95 6.52
CA TRP A 202 -4.57 7.03 6.02
C TRP A 202 -4.96 7.41 4.59
N HIS A 203 -5.05 8.72 4.33
CA HIS A 203 -5.24 9.26 2.99
C HIS A 203 -4.47 10.58 2.83
N GLU A 204 -3.81 10.78 1.67
CA GLU A 204 -2.92 11.92 1.44
C GLU A 204 -3.55 13.30 1.67
N LYS A 205 -4.86 13.47 1.45
CA LYS A 205 -5.60 14.72 1.65
C LYS A 205 -6.43 14.74 2.93
N LEU A 206 -6.96 13.60 3.35
CA LEU A 206 -7.86 13.52 4.50
C LEU A 206 -7.09 13.29 5.81
N GLY A 207 -5.82 12.88 5.72
CA GLY A 207 -4.95 12.59 6.86
C GLY A 207 -5.21 11.22 7.45
N THR A 208 -4.76 11.03 8.68
CA THR A 208 -4.84 9.77 9.43
C THR A 208 -5.96 9.83 10.45
N GLN A 209 -6.76 8.76 10.51
CA GLN A 209 -7.79 8.53 11.51
C GLN A 209 -7.71 7.07 11.99
N THR A 210 -8.23 6.78 13.18
CA THR A 210 -8.20 5.43 13.75
C THR A 210 -9.57 4.97 14.23
N LYS A 211 -9.77 3.64 14.24
CA LYS A 211 -10.97 2.98 14.77
C LYS A 211 -10.61 1.63 15.35
N GLN A 212 -11.15 1.27 16.49
CA GLN A 212 -11.03 -0.09 17.03
C GLN A 212 -11.97 -1.07 16.34
N VAL A 213 -11.52 -2.30 16.18
CA VAL A 213 -12.27 -3.43 15.62
C VAL A 213 -11.92 -4.70 16.36
N THR A 214 -12.92 -5.55 16.62
CA THR A 214 -12.71 -6.89 17.19
C THR A 214 -12.92 -7.93 16.09
N VAL A 215 -11.85 -8.63 15.75
CA VAL A 215 -11.82 -9.67 14.71
C VAL A 215 -12.23 -10.99 15.33
N PRO A 216 -13.25 -11.69 14.78
CA PRO A 216 -13.65 -13.01 15.26
C PRO A 216 -12.64 -14.08 14.89
N ALA A 217 -12.71 -15.25 15.52
CA ALA A 217 -11.87 -16.41 15.21
C ALA A 217 -12.09 -16.94 13.78
N THR A 218 -13.29 -16.76 13.23
CA THR A 218 -13.69 -17.16 11.87
C THR A 218 -14.66 -16.15 11.28
N GLY A 219 -14.70 -16.07 9.94
CA GLY A 219 -15.59 -15.13 9.25
C GLY A 219 -15.02 -13.71 9.17
N SER A 220 -15.89 -12.73 8.96
CA SER A 220 -15.49 -11.35 8.75
C SER A 220 -16.10 -10.38 9.75
N VAL A 221 -15.43 -9.27 10.03
CA VAL A 221 -15.96 -8.12 10.74
C VAL A 221 -16.05 -6.90 9.82
N GLN A 222 -17.17 -6.18 9.91
CA GLN A 222 -17.39 -4.94 9.15
C GLN A 222 -16.72 -3.75 9.86
N ALA A 223 -15.87 -3.03 9.15
CA ALA A 223 -15.09 -1.90 9.66
C ALA A 223 -15.24 -0.65 8.78
N ASP A 224 -16.47 -0.30 8.41
CA ASP A 224 -16.76 0.91 7.64
C ASP A 224 -16.23 2.16 8.34
N PHE A 225 -15.76 3.11 7.53
CA PHE A 225 -15.22 4.35 8.01
C PHE A 225 -15.71 5.55 7.18
N VAL A 226 -16.01 6.66 7.86
CA VAL A 226 -16.42 7.90 7.21
C VAL A 226 -15.50 9.03 7.66
N TYR A 227 -14.72 9.59 6.72
CA TYR A 227 -14.00 10.82 6.98
C TYR A 227 -14.97 11.98 7.13
N ALA A 228 -14.78 12.80 8.18
CA ALA A 228 -15.54 14.04 8.35
C ALA A 228 -15.26 15.02 7.22
N ALA A 229 -16.22 15.89 6.92
CA ALA A 229 -16.02 17.03 6.06
C ALA A 229 -14.90 17.94 6.62
N LYS A 230 -14.02 18.41 5.74
CA LYS A 230 -13.01 19.44 6.06
C LYS A 230 -13.46 20.76 5.50
#